data_7478cc120b86affa6bc67e0bd78a6718
#
_entry.id   7478cc120b86affa6bc67e0bd78a6718
#
_cell.length_a   1.000
_cell.length_b   1.000
_cell.length_c   1.000
_cell.angle_alpha   90.00
_cell.angle_beta   90.00
_cell.angle_gamma   90.00
#
_symmetry.space_group_name_H-M   'P 1'
#
loop_
_entity.id
_entity.type
_entity.pdbx_description
1 polymer ?
#
loop_
_entity_poly.entity_id
_entity_poly.type
_entity_poly.pdbx_seq_one_letter_code
_entity_poly.pdbx_strand_id
1 'polypeptide(L)'
;MTSRRQFLKTLTYGFVVTRLKPVFAENHKIVTYNLTAKKSKFSFKENFTSNVFLYNDLNPGPTIKGNVGDILRVNFKNQLDEPTSIHWHGIKNINAMDGVPYLTQDPVQPGETFVYEFPFNHSGTYWYHAHFESWKQVAKGLYGPLVISNPKESIFENEIVILADDWRLNNNYEIDEKSFGSLMDWSHAGRIG
;
A
#
# COMPACT_ATOMS: atom_id res chain seq x y z
N MET A 1 6.73 26.74 -56.74
CA MET A 1 7.51 25.87 -55.83
C MET A 1 8.17 26.78 -54.79
N THR A 2 7.78 26.68 -53.55
CA THR A 2 8.39 27.42 -52.42
C THR A 2 9.77 26.85 -52.15
N SER A 3 10.80 27.74 -52.11
CA SER A 3 12.16 27.28 -51.83
C SER A 3 12.30 26.83 -50.35
N ARG A 4 13.23 25.88 -50.09
CA ARG A 4 13.55 25.43 -48.72
C ARG A 4 13.80 26.60 -47.73
N ARG A 5 14.38 27.69 -48.26
CA ARG A 5 14.66 28.89 -47.50
C ARG A 5 13.40 29.69 -47.10
N GLN A 6 12.36 29.70 -47.98
CA GLN A 6 11.07 30.29 -47.70
C GLN A 6 10.29 29.45 -46.69
N PHE A 7 10.34 28.13 -46.82
CA PHE A 7 9.72 27.20 -45.85
C PHE A 7 10.29 27.38 -44.46
N LEU A 8 11.62 27.46 -44.33
CA LEU A 8 12.27 27.68 -43.02
C LEU A 8 11.96 29.06 -42.43
N LYS A 9 11.84 30.10 -43.26
CA LYS A 9 11.42 31.44 -42.79
C LYS A 9 9.97 31.45 -42.30
N THR A 10 9.08 30.72 -42.96
CA THR A 10 7.68 30.60 -42.56
C THR A 10 7.56 29.82 -41.23
N LEU A 11 8.42 28.81 -40.99
CA LEU A 11 8.47 28.09 -39.72
C LEU A 11 8.94 28.96 -38.57
N THR A 12 9.87 29.88 -38.81
CA THR A 12 10.36 30.82 -37.76
C THR A 12 9.37 31.92 -37.39
N TYR A 13 8.49 32.29 -38.30
CA TYR A 13 7.39 33.27 -38.01
C TYR A 13 6.13 32.60 -37.55
N GLY A 14 6.00 31.29 -37.68
CA GLY A 14 4.88 30.47 -37.21
C GLY A 14 5.01 30.02 -35.76
N PHE A 15 5.97 30.50 -35.00
CA PHE A 15 5.92 30.38 -33.53
C PHE A 15 4.82 31.30 -33.03
N VAL A 16 3.57 30.89 -33.28
CA VAL A 16 2.46 31.33 -32.47
C VAL A 16 2.91 31.10 -31.02
N VAL A 17 3.13 32.19 -30.32
CA VAL A 17 3.22 32.14 -28.86
C VAL A 17 1.84 31.70 -28.41
N THR A 18 1.58 30.38 -28.48
CA THR A 18 0.54 29.81 -27.67
C THR A 18 0.96 30.18 -26.26
N ARG A 19 0.23 31.12 -25.68
CA ARG A 19 0.28 31.35 -24.23
C ARG A 19 -0.03 29.99 -23.65
N LEU A 20 1.01 29.23 -23.38
CA LEU A 20 0.90 28.10 -22.47
C LEU A 20 0.35 28.74 -21.21
N LYS A 21 -0.94 28.56 -21.00
CA LYS A 21 -1.51 28.87 -19.67
C LYS A 21 -0.55 28.16 -18.72
N PRO A 22 0.00 28.88 -17.71
CA PRO A 22 0.79 28.19 -16.72
C PRO A 22 -0.10 27.03 -16.28
N VAL A 23 0.36 25.79 -16.49
CA VAL A 23 -0.20 24.64 -15.81
C VAL A 23 0.14 24.95 -14.37
N PHE A 24 -0.82 25.54 -13.64
CA PHE A 24 -0.71 25.65 -12.23
C PHE A 24 -0.53 24.20 -11.79
N ALA A 25 0.64 23.88 -11.26
CA ALA A 25 0.81 22.62 -10.56
C ALA A 25 -0.29 22.61 -9.51
N GLU A 26 -1.29 21.75 -9.69
CA GLU A 26 -2.28 21.56 -8.65
C GLU A 26 -1.49 21.26 -7.39
N ASN A 27 -1.67 22.08 -6.36
CA ASN A 27 -1.03 21.86 -5.06
C ASN A 27 -1.70 20.64 -4.44
N HIS A 28 -1.25 19.46 -4.86
CA HIS A 28 -1.67 18.22 -4.24
C HIS A 28 -1.19 18.18 -2.79
N LYS A 29 -2.11 17.94 -1.88
CA LYS A 29 -1.78 17.73 -0.48
C LYS A 29 -1.06 16.39 -0.37
N ILE A 30 0.12 16.38 0.27
CA ILE A 30 0.82 15.13 0.60
C ILE A 30 0.37 14.67 2.00
N VAL A 31 -0.20 13.49 2.07
CA VAL A 31 -0.52 12.81 3.33
C VAL A 31 0.56 11.77 3.62
N THR A 32 1.27 11.94 4.73
CA THR A 32 2.44 11.14 5.07
C THR A 32 2.15 10.20 6.24
N TYR A 33 2.51 8.93 6.07
CA TYR A 33 2.47 7.90 7.09
C TYR A 33 3.84 7.26 7.28
N ASN A 34 4.14 6.83 8.50
CA ASN A 34 5.31 6.01 8.80
C ASN A 34 4.80 4.61 9.18
N LEU A 35 5.20 3.60 8.43
CA LEU A 35 4.87 2.21 8.71
C LEU A 35 6.14 1.42 8.98
N THR A 36 6.12 0.67 10.06
CA THR A 36 7.19 -0.24 10.42
C THR A 36 6.62 -1.64 10.56
N ALA A 37 7.06 -2.57 9.69
CA ALA A 37 6.75 -3.98 9.85
C ALA A 37 7.72 -4.60 10.84
N LYS A 38 7.23 -5.27 11.87
CA LYS A 38 8.08 -5.91 12.88
C LYS A 38 7.40 -7.09 13.56
N LYS A 39 8.22 -7.92 14.19
CA LYS A 39 7.74 -8.95 15.12
C LYS A 39 7.17 -8.28 16.37
N SER A 40 5.98 -8.68 16.74
CA SER A 40 5.24 -8.12 17.88
C SER A 40 4.56 -9.25 18.65
N LYS A 41 4.04 -8.94 19.81
CA LYS A 41 3.19 -9.85 20.59
C LYS A 41 1.75 -9.34 20.55
N PHE A 42 0.82 -10.26 20.31
CA PHE A 42 -0.60 -9.95 20.31
C PHE A 42 -1.38 -10.95 21.18
N SER A 43 -2.37 -10.47 21.90
CA SER A 43 -3.20 -11.29 22.76
C SER A 43 -4.53 -11.59 22.09
N PHE A 44 -4.74 -12.83 21.69
CA PHE A 44 -6.03 -13.33 21.17
C PHE A 44 -7.01 -13.70 22.30
N LYS A 45 -6.48 -13.90 23.50
CA LYS A 45 -7.23 -14.22 24.69
C LYS A 45 -6.50 -13.66 25.92
N GLU A 46 -7.24 -13.22 26.90
CA GLU A 46 -6.67 -12.75 28.16
C GLU A 46 -5.65 -13.75 28.74
N ASN A 47 -4.49 -13.24 29.15
CA ASN A 47 -3.34 -13.99 29.66
C ASN A 47 -2.60 -14.90 28.65
N PHE A 48 -2.95 -14.86 27.37
CA PHE A 48 -2.24 -15.57 26.31
C PHE A 48 -1.70 -14.61 25.26
N THR A 49 -0.46 -14.76 24.87
CA THR A 49 0.16 -13.94 23.82
C THR A 49 0.80 -14.78 22.75
N SER A 50 0.60 -14.42 21.50
CA SER A 50 1.24 -15.01 20.35
C SER A 50 2.26 -14.07 19.71
N ASN A 51 3.28 -14.64 19.07
CA ASN A 51 4.18 -13.89 18.20
C ASN A 51 3.49 -13.67 16.85
N VAL A 52 3.38 -12.41 16.45
CA VAL A 52 2.74 -11.97 15.22
C VAL A 52 3.65 -11.02 14.46
N PHE A 53 3.27 -10.63 13.26
CA PHE A 53 3.90 -9.55 12.50
C PHE A 53 2.92 -8.39 12.40
N LEU A 54 3.30 -7.22 12.87
CA LEU A 54 2.39 -6.08 12.86
C LEU A 54 3.02 -4.84 12.23
N TYR A 55 2.18 -4.02 11.62
CA TYR A 55 2.53 -2.64 11.31
C TYR A 55 2.32 -1.77 12.54
N ASN A 56 3.41 -1.16 13.03
CA ASN A 56 3.39 -0.23 14.19
C ASN A 56 2.78 -0.82 15.47
N ASP A 57 2.90 -2.13 15.70
CA ASP A 57 2.31 -2.87 16.85
C ASP A 57 0.76 -2.83 16.90
N LEU A 58 0.10 -2.54 15.81
CA LEU A 58 -1.35 -2.47 15.73
C LEU A 58 -1.92 -3.64 14.91
N ASN A 59 -3.04 -4.18 15.36
CA ASN A 59 -3.84 -5.15 14.62
C ASN A 59 -5.33 -4.73 14.61
N PRO A 60 -5.88 -4.43 13.44
CA PRO A 60 -5.17 -4.24 12.17
C PRO A 60 -4.17 -3.09 12.23
N GLY A 61 -3.24 -3.05 11.26
CA GLY A 61 -2.31 -1.94 11.11
C GLY A 61 -3.01 -0.57 11.02
N PRO A 62 -2.27 0.55 11.08
CA PRO A 62 -2.85 1.89 11.06
C PRO A 62 -3.81 2.11 9.90
N THR A 63 -4.99 2.69 10.16
CA THR A 63 -5.87 3.12 9.07
C THR A 63 -5.23 4.29 8.32
N ILE A 64 -4.91 4.10 7.05
CA ILE A 64 -4.46 5.16 6.16
C ILE A 64 -5.69 5.86 5.61
N LYS A 65 -5.73 7.19 5.70
CA LYS A 65 -6.84 8.02 5.19
C LYS A 65 -6.33 9.15 4.31
N GLY A 66 -7.09 9.49 3.27
CA GLY A 66 -6.85 10.65 2.42
C GLY A 66 -8.03 10.94 1.52
N ASN A 67 -7.91 11.93 0.67
CA ASN A 67 -8.95 12.33 -0.28
C ASN A 67 -8.48 12.09 -1.72
N VAL A 68 -9.42 11.91 -2.62
CA VAL A 68 -9.12 11.94 -4.06
C VAL A 68 -8.37 13.23 -4.40
N GLY A 69 -7.24 13.09 -5.11
CA GLY A 69 -6.33 14.18 -5.44
C GLY A 69 -5.17 14.38 -4.47
N ASP A 70 -5.21 13.82 -3.26
CA ASP A 70 -4.06 13.79 -2.36
C ASP A 70 -2.97 12.85 -2.92
N ILE A 71 -1.73 13.09 -2.53
CA ILE A 71 -0.60 12.17 -2.75
C ILE A 71 -0.33 11.45 -1.43
N LEU A 72 -0.44 10.12 -1.43
CA LEU A 72 0.03 9.31 -0.32
C LEU A 72 1.56 9.22 -0.36
N ARG A 73 2.19 9.44 0.78
CA ARG A 73 3.60 9.09 1.03
C ARG A 73 3.69 8.18 2.24
N VAL A 74 4.24 7.00 2.05
CA VAL A 74 4.51 6.06 3.15
C VAL A 74 6.01 5.83 3.27
N ASN A 75 6.57 6.28 4.38
CA ASN A 75 7.93 5.93 4.78
C ASN A 75 7.87 4.56 5.44
N PHE A 76 8.20 3.53 4.69
CA PHE A 76 8.16 2.16 5.16
C PHE A 76 9.53 1.72 5.69
N LYS A 77 9.53 1.03 6.83
CA LYS A 77 10.72 0.39 7.42
C LYS A 77 10.44 -1.08 7.68
N ASN A 78 11.33 -1.95 7.18
CA ASN A 78 11.32 -3.36 7.51
C ASN A 78 12.18 -3.63 8.76
N GLN A 79 11.55 -4.02 9.86
CA GLN A 79 12.21 -4.49 11.09
C GLN A 79 11.92 -5.98 11.37
N LEU A 80 11.46 -6.72 10.36
CA LEU A 80 11.44 -8.18 10.41
C LEU A 80 12.86 -8.71 10.19
N ASP A 81 13.06 -10.00 10.39
CA ASP A 81 14.25 -10.74 10.03
C ASP A 81 14.15 -11.42 8.66
N GLU A 82 13.13 -11.09 7.89
CA GLU A 82 12.87 -11.56 6.55
C GLU A 82 12.48 -10.41 5.61
N PRO A 83 12.65 -10.55 4.28
CA PRO A 83 12.21 -9.53 3.32
C PRO A 83 10.71 -9.33 3.36
N THR A 84 10.26 -8.13 2.98
CA THR A 84 8.83 -7.81 2.84
C THR A 84 8.62 -6.68 1.83
N SER A 85 7.37 -6.42 1.47
CA SER A 85 6.94 -5.25 0.69
C SER A 85 5.49 -4.92 1.05
N ILE A 86 4.99 -3.76 0.64
CA ILE A 86 3.58 -3.41 0.83
C ILE A 86 2.90 -3.31 -0.52
N HIS A 87 1.85 -4.11 -0.71
CA HIS A 87 0.93 -3.98 -1.84
C HIS A 87 -0.33 -3.19 -1.42
N TRP A 88 -0.83 -2.39 -2.34
CA TRP A 88 -1.99 -1.51 -2.16
C TRP A 88 -3.17 -2.11 -2.90
N HIS A 89 -3.86 -3.01 -2.22
CA HIS A 89 -4.87 -3.85 -2.83
C HIS A 89 -6.09 -3.07 -3.31
N GLY A 90 -6.43 -3.24 -4.59
CA GLY A 90 -7.55 -2.57 -5.22
C GLY A 90 -7.26 -1.15 -5.72
N ILE A 91 -6.07 -0.61 -5.47
CA ILE A 91 -5.65 0.70 -5.95
C ILE A 91 -5.07 0.58 -7.36
N LYS A 92 -5.58 1.41 -8.30
CA LYS A 92 -4.94 1.61 -9.59
C LYS A 92 -3.72 2.49 -9.41
N ASN A 93 -2.57 1.86 -9.23
CA ASN A 93 -1.32 2.52 -8.88
C ASN A 93 -0.36 2.65 -10.07
N ILE A 94 0.70 3.45 -9.91
CA ILE A 94 1.87 3.41 -10.79
C ILE A 94 2.67 2.14 -10.50
N ASN A 95 3.14 1.47 -11.56
CA ASN A 95 3.76 0.15 -11.46
C ASN A 95 4.89 0.10 -10.41
N ALA A 96 5.78 1.10 -10.39
CA ALA A 96 6.91 1.16 -9.47
C ALA A 96 6.52 1.24 -7.98
N MET A 97 5.25 1.53 -7.66
CA MET A 97 4.73 1.66 -6.29
C MET A 97 3.73 0.57 -5.91
N ASP A 98 3.55 -0.44 -6.77
CA ASP A 98 2.55 -1.48 -6.55
C ASP A 98 2.96 -2.53 -5.50
N GLY A 99 4.25 -2.59 -5.16
CA GLY A 99 4.75 -3.39 -4.05
C GLY A 99 4.86 -4.89 -4.31
N VAL A 100 4.85 -5.33 -5.58
CA VAL A 100 5.00 -6.74 -5.96
C VAL A 100 6.49 -7.10 -6.09
N PRO A 101 7.03 -7.94 -5.18
CA PRO A 101 8.44 -8.32 -5.18
C PRO A 101 8.88 -8.93 -6.52
N TYR A 102 10.07 -8.55 -6.98
CA TYR A 102 10.72 -9.04 -8.22
C TYR A 102 10.00 -8.68 -9.52
N LEU A 103 8.83 -8.01 -9.44
CA LEU A 103 8.08 -7.57 -10.61
C LEU A 103 8.04 -6.03 -10.69
N THR A 104 7.66 -5.36 -9.63
CA THR A 104 7.54 -3.89 -9.58
C THR A 104 8.63 -3.23 -8.75
N GLN A 105 9.23 -3.97 -7.84
CA GLN A 105 10.34 -3.55 -6.98
C GLN A 105 11.10 -4.76 -6.44
N ASP A 106 12.30 -4.55 -5.92
CA ASP A 106 12.94 -5.53 -5.06
C ASP A 106 12.27 -5.55 -3.68
N PRO A 107 12.20 -6.72 -3.01
CA PRO A 107 11.68 -6.78 -1.65
C PRO A 107 12.59 -5.99 -0.71
N VAL A 108 11.98 -5.25 0.22
CA VAL A 108 12.69 -4.47 1.24
C VAL A 108 13.34 -5.42 2.24
N GLN A 109 14.67 -5.42 2.31
CA GLN A 109 15.44 -6.34 3.16
C GLN A 109 15.31 -5.96 4.64
N PRO A 110 15.64 -6.87 5.56
CA PRO A 110 15.72 -6.58 6.99
C PRO A 110 16.57 -5.34 7.29
N GLY A 111 15.99 -4.38 8.02
CA GLY A 111 16.62 -3.11 8.39
C GLY A 111 16.50 -2.00 7.33
N GLU A 112 16.12 -2.31 6.11
CA GLU A 112 15.98 -1.33 5.03
C GLU A 112 14.69 -0.52 5.14
N THR A 113 14.66 0.56 4.34
CA THR A 113 13.51 1.45 4.19
C THR A 113 13.14 1.58 2.72
N PHE A 114 11.85 1.82 2.44
CA PHE A 114 11.34 2.15 1.12
C PHE A 114 10.30 3.27 1.23
N VAL A 115 10.23 4.14 0.24
CA VAL A 115 9.22 5.20 0.21
C VAL A 115 8.23 4.90 -0.90
N TYR A 116 6.99 4.59 -0.52
CA TYR A 116 5.88 4.52 -1.47
C TYR A 116 5.29 5.92 -1.62
N GLU A 117 5.12 6.37 -2.86
CA GLU A 117 4.51 7.67 -3.14
C GLU A 117 3.66 7.60 -4.42
N PHE A 118 2.36 7.86 -4.28
CA PHE A 118 1.42 7.82 -5.41
C PHE A 118 0.14 8.62 -5.14
N PRO A 119 -0.55 9.10 -6.20
CA PRO A 119 -1.78 9.85 -6.06
C PRO A 119 -2.98 8.95 -5.75
N PHE A 120 -3.90 9.45 -4.96
CA PHE A 120 -5.22 8.86 -4.77
C PHE A 120 -6.15 9.29 -5.92
N ASN A 121 -6.38 8.39 -6.87
CA ASN A 121 -7.15 8.67 -8.08
C ASN A 121 -8.65 8.38 -7.94
N HIS A 122 -9.03 7.49 -7.02
CA HIS A 122 -10.41 7.03 -6.84
C HIS A 122 -10.76 6.91 -5.37
N SER A 123 -11.98 7.29 -5.00
CA SER A 123 -12.54 7.07 -3.67
C SER A 123 -12.90 5.59 -3.46
N GLY A 124 -12.88 5.16 -2.20
CA GLY A 124 -13.27 3.80 -1.83
C GLY A 124 -12.61 3.35 -0.53
N THR A 125 -13.02 2.17 -0.09
CA THR A 125 -12.43 1.46 1.04
C THR A 125 -11.60 0.31 0.49
N TYR A 126 -10.32 0.37 0.76
CA TYR A 126 -9.28 -0.53 0.30
C TYR A 126 -8.51 -1.09 1.48
N TRP A 127 -7.49 -1.87 1.21
CA TRP A 127 -6.56 -2.33 2.24
C TRP A 127 -5.13 -2.41 1.70
N TYR A 128 -4.16 -2.45 2.58
CA TYR A 128 -2.76 -2.67 2.25
C TYR A 128 -2.24 -3.88 3.03
N HIS A 129 -1.31 -4.60 2.44
CA HIS A 129 -0.79 -5.82 3.06
C HIS A 129 0.60 -6.19 2.54
N ALA A 130 1.29 -7.07 3.26
CA ALA A 130 2.54 -7.63 2.80
C ALA A 130 2.36 -8.46 1.54
N HIS A 131 3.31 -8.35 0.59
CA HIS A 131 3.28 -9.11 -0.66
C HIS A 131 4.51 -10.02 -0.88
N PHE A 132 5.40 -10.12 0.11
CA PHE A 132 6.44 -11.14 0.15
C PHE A 132 5.95 -12.29 1.01
N GLU A 133 5.91 -13.53 0.44
CA GLU A 133 5.29 -14.68 1.10
C GLU A 133 3.94 -14.31 1.76
N SER A 134 3.04 -13.68 0.98
CA SER A 134 1.79 -13.08 1.49
C SER A 134 0.95 -14.08 2.28
N TRP A 135 0.90 -15.34 1.83
CA TRP A 135 0.23 -16.44 2.52
C TRP A 135 0.69 -16.62 3.99
N LYS A 136 1.92 -16.22 4.32
CA LYS A 136 2.48 -16.25 5.68
C LYS A 136 2.39 -14.89 6.35
N GLN A 137 2.88 -13.84 5.68
CA GLN A 137 3.03 -12.53 6.30
C GLN A 137 1.68 -11.85 6.57
N VAL A 138 0.68 -12.00 5.69
CA VAL A 138 -0.68 -11.53 5.93
C VAL A 138 -1.33 -12.34 7.04
N ALA A 139 -1.24 -13.67 7.00
CA ALA A 139 -1.77 -14.54 8.05
C ALA A 139 -1.11 -14.34 9.43
N LYS A 140 0.04 -13.68 9.48
CA LYS A 140 0.70 -13.24 10.72
C LYS A 140 0.35 -11.81 11.14
N GLY A 141 -0.46 -11.07 10.33
CA GLY A 141 -1.03 -9.79 10.73
C GLY A 141 -0.50 -8.55 9.98
N LEU A 142 0.27 -8.71 8.89
CA LEU A 142 0.76 -7.57 8.10
C LEU A 142 -0.29 -7.08 7.10
N TYR A 143 -1.31 -6.42 7.60
CA TYR A 143 -2.35 -5.76 6.80
C TYR A 143 -2.94 -4.58 7.57
N GLY A 144 -3.62 -3.69 6.84
CA GLY A 144 -4.35 -2.56 7.42
C GLY A 144 -5.31 -1.91 6.42
N PRO A 145 -6.30 -1.17 6.89
CA PRO A 145 -7.29 -0.52 6.03
C PRO A 145 -6.76 0.78 5.42
N LEU A 146 -7.23 1.06 4.20
CA LEU A 146 -6.96 2.28 3.45
C LEU A 146 -8.28 2.87 2.97
N VAL A 147 -8.60 4.10 3.38
CA VAL A 147 -9.85 4.80 3.05
C VAL A 147 -9.54 6.07 2.27
N ILE A 148 -10.07 6.17 1.08
CA ILE A 148 -9.94 7.34 0.22
C ILE A 148 -11.33 7.97 0.06
N SER A 149 -11.50 9.14 0.64
CA SER A 149 -12.77 9.87 0.59
C SER A 149 -12.82 10.79 -0.64
N ASN A 150 -14.04 11.01 -1.16
CA ASN A 150 -14.29 12.08 -2.09
C ASN A 150 -15.19 13.11 -1.38
N PRO A 151 -14.67 14.30 -1.03
CA PRO A 151 -15.45 15.31 -0.32
C PRO A 151 -16.70 15.78 -1.08
N LYS A 152 -16.76 15.53 -2.40
CA LYS A 152 -17.93 15.86 -3.23
C LYS A 152 -19.04 14.80 -3.19
N GLU A 153 -18.72 13.60 -2.72
CA GLU A 153 -19.62 12.44 -2.71
C GLU A 153 -20.02 12.00 -1.29
N SER A 154 -19.38 12.57 -0.27
CA SER A 154 -19.69 12.19 1.12
C SER A 154 -21.09 12.63 1.51
N ILE A 155 -21.96 11.67 1.77
CA ILE A 155 -23.34 11.86 2.19
C ILE A 155 -23.59 11.35 3.62
N PHE A 156 -22.57 10.78 4.26
CA PHE A 156 -22.68 10.16 5.60
C PHE A 156 -22.04 11.06 6.65
N GLU A 157 -22.72 11.22 7.80
CA GLU A 157 -22.18 11.94 8.96
C GLU A 157 -21.11 11.13 9.70
N ASN A 158 -21.25 9.79 9.68
CA ASN A 158 -20.36 8.87 10.35
C ASN A 158 -19.98 7.71 9.43
N GLU A 159 -18.72 7.30 9.48
CA GLU A 159 -18.18 6.16 8.75
C GLU A 159 -17.49 5.21 9.73
N ILE A 160 -17.84 3.93 9.65
CA ILE A 160 -17.18 2.86 10.42
C ILE A 160 -16.53 1.92 9.44
N VAL A 161 -15.23 1.69 9.60
CA VAL A 161 -14.48 0.68 8.84
C VAL A 161 -14.42 -0.58 9.68
N ILE A 162 -14.99 -1.67 9.16
CA ILE A 162 -14.93 -3.00 9.77
C ILE A 162 -14.00 -3.86 8.93
N LEU A 163 -12.97 -4.41 9.56
CA LEU A 163 -12.09 -5.41 8.99
C LEU A 163 -12.31 -6.73 9.71
N ALA A 164 -12.70 -7.76 8.96
CA ALA A 164 -12.88 -9.11 9.48
C ALA A 164 -11.69 -9.97 9.03
N ASP A 165 -11.10 -10.70 9.96
CA ASP A 165 -9.98 -11.58 9.71
C ASP A 165 -10.12 -12.86 10.53
N ASP A 166 -9.54 -13.97 10.04
CA ASP A 166 -9.50 -15.24 10.73
C ASP A 166 -8.06 -15.63 11.06
N TRP A 167 -7.87 -16.21 12.23
CA TRP A 167 -6.58 -16.61 12.75
C TRP A 167 -6.56 -18.11 13.08
N ARG A 168 -5.59 -18.84 12.53
CA ARG A 168 -5.38 -20.23 12.91
C ARG A 168 -4.47 -20.31 14.14
N LEU A 169 -5.07 -20.67 15.25
CA LEU A 169 -4.39 -20.78 16.54
C LEU A 169 -4.27 -22.24 16.99
N ASN A 170 -3.20 -22.53 17.71
CA ASN A 170 -3.04 -23.79 18.44
C ASN A 170 -3.82 -23.77 19.78
N ASN A 171 -3.74 -24.85 20.53
CA ASN A 171 -4.45 -24.98 21.81
C ASN A 171 -3.97 -23.98 22.88
N ASN A 172 -2.82 -23.35 22.69
CA ASN A 172 -2.26 -22.32 23.58
C ASN A 172 -2.62 -20.90 23.13
N TYR A 173 -3.52 -20.73 22.14
CA TYR A 173 -3.89 -19.45 21.54
C TYR A 173 -2.71 -18.74 20.88
N GLU A 174 -1.72 -19.48 20.43
CA GLU A 174 -0.62 -18.97 19.60
C GLU A 174 -0.88 -19.30 18.13
N ILE A 175 -0.31 -18.52 17.22
CA ILE A 175 -0.35 -18.85 15.78
C ILE A 175 0.18 -20.27 15.59
N ASP A 176 -0.60 -21.09 14.88
CA ASP A 176 -0.20 -22.45 14.53
C ASP A 176 0.90 -22.41 13.44
N GLU A 177 2.15 -22.31 13.86
CA GLU A 177 3.31 -22.24 12.96
C GLU A 177 3.44 -23.49 12.06
N LYS A 178 2.90 -24.64 12.44
CA LYS A 178 2.88 -25.83 11.61
C LYS A 178 2.06 -25.65 10.35
N SER A 179 1.07 -24.75 10.36
CA SER A 179 0.24 -24.45 9.20
C SER A 179 0.97 -23.67 8.11
N PHE A 180 2.24 -23.31 8.29
CA PHE A 180 3.10 -22.67 7.30
C PHE A 180 4.19 -23.61 6.74
N GLY A 181 4.16 -24.90 7.07
CA GLY A 181 5.24 -25.84 6.74
C GLY A 181 5.34 -26.16 5.25
N SER A 182 4.29 -26.66 4.65
CA SER A 182 4.25 -27.07 3.24
C SER A 182 3.07 -26.43 2.50
N LEU A 183 3.08 -26.56 1.17
CA LEU A 183 1.94 -26.12 0.33
C LEU A 183 0.62 -26.76 0.79
N MET A 184 0.66 -28.02 1.21
CA MET A 184 -0.53 -28.72 1.71
C MET A 184 -0.98 -28.15 3.06
N ASP A 185 -0.06 -27.82 3.94
CA ASP A 185 -0.38 -27.29 5.27
C ASP A 185 -1.09 -25.95 5.17
N TRP A 186 -0.58 -25.00 4.39
CA TRP A 186 -1.21 -23.69 4.28
C TRP A 186 -2.42 -23.69 3.35
N SER A 187 -2.47 -24.51 2.28
CA SER A 187 -3.65 -24.57 1.41
C SER A 187 -4.85 -25.23 2.10
N HIS A 188 -4.62 -26.34 2.83
CA HIS A 188 -5.69 -27.05 3.56
C HIS A 188 -6.04 -26.38 4.89
N ALA A 189 -5.22 -25.47 5.36
CA ALA A 189 -5.50 -24.69 6.54
C ALA A 189 -6.41 -23.48 6.27
N GLY A 190 -6.92 -23.31 5.04
CA GLY A 190 -7.72 -22.16 4.67
C GLY A 190 -6.93 -20.86 4.52
N ARG A 191 -5.60 -20.95 4.31
CA ARG A 191 -4.72 -19.79 4.17
C ARG A 191 -4.50 -19.36 2.72
N ILE A 192 -5.38 -19.78 1.84
CA ILE A 192 -5.41 -19.28 0.46
C ILE A 192 -6.26 -18.01 0.48
N GLY A 193 -5.60 -16.86 0.43
CA GLY A 193 -6.25 -15.58 0.23
C GLY A 193 -6.39 -15.26 -1.25
#